data_6a3d253b944673d6a4531f5fa836e6a6
#
_entry.id   6a3d253b944673d6a4531f5fa836e6a6
#
_cell.length_a   1.000
_cell.length_b   1.000
_cell.length_c   1.000
_cell.angle_alpha   90.00
_cell.angle_beta   90.00
_cell.angle_gamma   90.00
#
_symmetry.space_group_name_H-M   'P 1'
#
loop_
_entity.id
_entity.type
_entity.pdbx_description
1 polymer ?
#
loop_
_entity_poly.entity_id
_entity_poly.type
_entity_poly.pdbx_seq_one_letter_code
_entity_poly.pdbx_strand_id
1 'polypeptide(L)'
;MLIYLGLAALFGSTLILFYKLYWLASLALVGVALLAINAEQGVHRQDRTAAGEFMAIGGLTLTAPAAYYAGSGSWDITALWLWALCALYFASSVFYVKLRVYALNPRREQARRQMWRASASYHLFLLAGLGALAATGQLSLLAPLAFAPVLARTFWFLFKPAGQLSLKRIGVLEIIYSVVFLVFITLTFRLA
;
A
#
# COMPACT_ATOMS: atom_id res chain seq x y z
N MET A 1 23.43 -0.26 3.31
CA MET A 1 22.51 -1.26 3.86
C MET A 1 22.80 -1.58 5.34
N LEU A 2 24.02 -1.96 5.72
CA LEU A 2 24.38 -2.31 7.12
C LEU A 2 24.11 -1.18 8.14
N ILE A 3 24.35 0.07 7.78
CA ILE A 3 24.10 1.24 8.66
C ILE A 3 22.59 1.33 9.01
N TYR A 4 21.71 1.18 8.02
CA TYR A 4 20.26 1.25 8.25
C TYR A 4 19.77 0.08 9.11
N LEU A 5 20.33 -1.13 8.90
CA LEU A 5 20.02 -2.29 9.74
C LEU A 5 20.53 -2.08 11.17
N GLY A 6 21.73 -1.50 11.33
CA GLY A 6 22.28 -1.18 12.64
C GLY A 6 21.43 -0.15 13.39
N LEU A 7 20.98 0.93 12.73
CA LEU A 7 20.09 1.91 13.32
C LEU A 7 18.73 1.31 13.67
N ALA A 8 18.15 0.52 12.76
CA ALA A 8 16.88 -0.16 13.03
C ALA A 8 16.97 -1.14 14.20
N ALA A 9 18.09 -1.87 14.32
CA ALA A 9 18.32 -2.76 15.46
C ALA A 9 18.51 -1.98 16.76
N LEU A 10 19.25 -0.88 16.75
CA LEU A 10 19.49 -0.04 17.91
C LEU A 10 18.18 0.57 18.44
N PHE A 11 17.43 1.26 17.59
CA PHE A 11 16.18 1.88 18.00
C PHE A 11 15.08 0.86 18.28
N GLY A 12 14.99 -0.19 17.47
CA GLY A 12 14.02 -1.28 17.66
C GLY A 12 14.25 -2.05 18.95
N SER A 13 15.52 -2.37 19.28
CA SER A 13 15.83 -3.06 20.54
C SER A 13 15.47 -2.21 21.76
N THR A 14 15.67 -0.90 21.68
CA THR A 14 15.25 0.03 22.75
C THR A 14 13.73 -0.05 22.98
N LEU A 15 12.93 0.00 21.93
CA LEU A 15 11.48 -0.13 22.02
C LEU A 15 11.04 -1.48 22.59
N ILE A 16 11.68 -2.56 22.17
CA ILE A 16 11.34 -3.92 22.61
C ILE A 16 11.74 -4.15 24.07
N LEU A 17 12.96 -3.75 24.47
CA LEU A 17 13.49 -4.08 25.80
C LEU A 17 13.04 -3.11 26.89
N PHE A 18 13.06 -1.80 26.64
CA PHE A 18 12.70 -0.80 27.65
C PHE A 18 11.20 -0.54 27.71
N TYR A 19 10.53 -0.46 26.54
CA TYR A 19 9.09 -0.23 26.48
C TYR A 19 8.26 -1.51 26.44
N LYS A 20 8.92 -2.71 26.44
CA LYS A 20 8.29 -4.04 26.46
C LYS A 20 7.33 -4.28 25.28
N LEU A 21 7.62 -3.65 24.14
CA LEU A 21 6.80 -3.75 22.94
C LEU A 21 7.16 -5.00 22.13
N TYR A 22 6.88 -6.18 22.70
CA TYR A 22 7.35 -7.49 22.16
C TYR A 22 6.81 -7.83 20.77
N TRP A 23 5.60 -7.36 20.40
CA TRP A 23 5.04 -7.58 19.07
C TRP A 23 5.87 -6.94 17.96
N LEU A 24 6.68 -5.90 18.26
CA LEU A 24 7.60 -5.34 17.28
C LEU A 24 8.64 -6.37 16.82
N ALA A 25 9.08 -7.28 17.70
CA ALA A 25 10.01 -8.34 17.34
C ALA A 25 9.36 -9.33 16.35
N SER A 26 8.10 -9.70 16.58
CA SER A 26 7.34 -10.56 15.66
C SER A 26 7.15 -9.90 14.29
N LEU A 27 6.77 -8.61 14.28
CA LEU A 27 6.63 -7.83 13.04
C LEU A 27 7.98 -7.68 12.31
N ALA A 28 9.06 -7.46 13.04
CA ALA A 28 10.41 -7.39 12.47
C ALA A 28 10.81 -8.73 11.83
N LEU A 29 10.52 -9.86 12.49
CA LEU A 29 10.79 -11.19 11.96
C LEU A 29 10.03 -11.44 10.65
N VAL A 30 8.72 -11.12 10.61
CA VAL A 30 7.91 -11.21 9.41
C VAL A 30 8.45 -10.30 8.31
N GLY A 31 8.82 -9.05 8.66
CA GLY A 31 9.40 -8.09 7.72
C GLY A 31 10.73 -8.59 7.12
N VAL A 32 11.62 -9.16 7.94
CA VAL A 32 12.89 -9.74 7.47
C VAL A 32 12.64 -10.94 6.57
N ALA A 33 11.69 -11.83 6.91
CA ALA A 33 11.33 -12.97 6.08
C ALA A 33 10.81 -12.53 4.71
N LEU A 34 9.89 -11.55 4.67
CA LEU A 34 9.37 -11.00 3.42
C LEU A 34 10.47 -10.28 2.61
N LEU A 35 11.38 -9.58 3.27
CA LEU A 35 12.52 -8.95 2.62
C LEU A 35 13.45 -9.98 1.99
N ALA A 36 13.74 -11.10 2.69
CA ALA A 36 14.57 -12.18 2.17
C ALA A 36 13.93 -12.81 0.92
N ILE A 37 12.64 -13.13 0.98
CA ILE A 37 11.89 -13.67 -0.17
C ILE A 37 11.91 -12.67 -1.34
N ASN A 38 11.70 -11.41 -1.09
CA ASN A 38 11.74 -10.36 -2.13
C ASN A 38 13.13 -10.22 -2.75
N ALA A 39 14.20 -10.32 -1.93
CA ALA A 39 15.57 -10.28 -2.42
C ALA A 39 15.88 -11.49 -3.33
N GLU A 40 15.44 -12.69 -2.94
CA GLU A 40 15.57 -13.89 -3.76
C GLU A 40 14.80 -13.77 -5.08
N GLN A 41 13.56 -13.30 -5.03
CA GLN A 41 12.76 -13.03 -6.24
C GLN A 41 13.44 -12.01 -7.16
N GLY A 42 14.10 -10.98 -6.59
CA GLY A 42 14.88 -10.00 -7.35
C GLY A 42 16.03 -10.63 -8.11
N VAL A 43 16.76 -11.56 -7.50
CA VAL A 43 17.84 -12.32 -8.16
C VAL A 43 17.33 -13.12 -9.36
N HIS A 44 16.16 -13.74 -9.23
CA HIS A 44 15.51 -14.53 -10.28
C HIS A 44 14.65 -13.71 -11.24
N ARG A 45 14.63 -12.37 -11.13
CA ARG A 45 13.76 -11.45 -11.89
C ARG A 45 12.27 -11.75 -11.76
N GLN A 46 11.85 -12.37 -10.68
CA GLN A 46 10.46 -12.68 -10.35
C GLN A 46 9.78 -11.56 -9.51
N ASP A 47 10.55 -10.59 -9.07
CA ASP A 47 10.10 -9.38 -8.37
C ASP A 47 9.03 -8.59 -9.13
N ARG A 48 9.01 -8.71 -10.47
CA ARG A 48 8.04 -8.05 -11.36
C ARG A 48 6.76 -8.86 -11.59
N THR A 49 6.63 -10.03 -10.97
CA THR A 49 5.39 -10.80 -10.99
C THR A 49 4.35 -10.14 -10.06
N ALA A 50 3.07 -10.41 -10.31
CA ALA A 50 2.02 -9.90 -9.42
C ALA A 50 2.22 -10.38 -7.98
N ALA A 51 2.61 -11.64 -7.78
CA ALA A 51 2.89 -12.20 -6.45
C ALA A 51 4.03 -11.47 -5.75
N GLY A 52 5.17 -11.24 -6.44
CA GLY A 52 6.31 -10.51 -5.89
C GLY A 52 5.94 -9.08 -5.47
N GLU A 53 5.16 -8.39 -6.29
CA GLU A 53 4.72 -7.04 -5.97
C GLU A 53 3.76 -7.00 -4.76
N PHE A 54 2.81 -7.92 -4.67
CA PHE A 54 1.93 -8.01 -3.50
C PHE A 54 2.69 -8.38 -2.22
N MET A 55 3.70 -9.24 -2.30
CA MET A 55 4.59 -9.54 -1.17
C MET A 55 5.39 -8.31 -0.75
N ALA A 56 5.94 -7.56 -1.70
CA ALA A 56 6.65 -6.31 -1.43
C ALA A 56 5.73 -5.27 -0.75
N ILE A 57 4.51 -5.09 -1.27
CA ILE A 57 3.51 -4.20 -0.68
C ILE A 57 3.18 -4.66 0.74
N GLY A 58 2.89 -5.96 0.95
CA GLY A 58 2.59 -6.52 2.26
C GLY A 58 3.69 -6.25 3.28
N GLY A 59 4.96 -6.44 2.88
CA GLY A 59 6.12 -6.18 3.74
C GLY A 59 6.31 -4.69 4.05
N LEU A 60 6.25 -3.83 3.04
CA LEU A 60 6.41 -2.38 3.24
C LEU A 60 5.32 -1.79 4.14
N THR A 61 4.09 -2.28 4.00
CA THR A 61 2.95 -1.75 4.77
C THR A 61 2.90 -2.26 6.21
N LEU A 62 3.72 -3.26 6.60
CA LEU A 62 3.89 -3.66 8.00
C LEU A 62 4.39 -2.50 8.89
N THR A 63 4.97 -1.47 8.31
CA THR A 63 5.34 -0.25 9.05
C THR A 63 4.14 0.46 9.66
N ALA A 64 2.95 0.36 9.06
CA ALA A 64 1.75 1.00 9.59
C ALA A 64 1.29 0.39 10.94
N PRO A 65 1.06 -0.94 11.07
CA PRO A 65 0.75 -1.54 12.35
C PRO A 65 1.90 -1.45 13.35
N ALA A 66 3.16 -1.47 12.89
CA ALA A 66 4.31 -1.30 13.78
C ALA A 66 4.32 0.10 14.41
N ALA A 67 4.09 1.15 13.62
CA ALA A 67 4.01 2.53 14.10
C ALA A 67 2.81 2.74 15.03
N TYR A 68 1.65 2.18 14.71
CA TYR A 68 0.48 2.21 15.57
C TYR A 68 0.77 1.57 16.93
N TYR A 69 1.31 0.35 16.94
CA TYR A 69 1.65 -0.36 18.16
C TYR A 69 2.72 0.36 18.99
N ALA A 70 3.74 0.92 18.33
CA ALA A 70 4.77 1.71 19.01
C ALA A 70 4.20 2.97 19.68
N GLY A 71 3.17 3.59 19.08
CA GLY A 71 2.55 4.80 19.60
C GLY A 71 1.45 4.55 20.64
N SER A 72 0.66 3.49 20.48
CA SER A 72 -0.47 3.16 21.37
C SER A 72 -0.07 2.25 22.53
N GLY A 73 1.00 1.46 22.39
CA GLY A 73 1.38 0.40 23.33
C GLY A 73 0.47 -0.83 23.29
N SER A 74 -0.60 -0.81 22.47
CA SER A 74 -1.60 -1.88 22.39
C SER A 74 -1.66 -2.48 20.98
N TRP A 75 -1.87 -3.79 20.92
CA TRP A 75 -2.10 -4.53 19.68
C TRP A 75 -3.57 -4.91 19.60
N ASP A 76 -4.30 -4.26 18.70
CA ASP A 76 -5.73 -4.47 18.49
C ASP A 76 -6.10 -4.54 17.01
N ILE A 77 -7.39 -4.65 16.73
CA ILE A 77 -7.92 -4.76 15.36
C ILE A 77 -7.58 -3.53 14.49
N THR A 78 -7.35 -2.36 15.10
CA THR A 78 -6.96 -1.13 14.40
C THR A 78 -5.62 -1.31 13.68
N ALA A 79 -4.66 -2.02 14.31
CA ALA A 79 -3.38 -2.32 13.68
C ALA A 79 -3.56 -3.11 12.37
N LEU A 80 -4.48 -4.10 12.37
CA LEU A 80 -4.78 -4.90 11.18
C LEU A 80 -5.51 -4.08 10.11
N TRP A 81 -6.46 -3.24 10.50
CA TRP A 81 -7.12 -2.32 9.56
C TRP A 81 -6.14 -1.36 8.91
N LEU A 82 -5.24 -0.76 9.69
CA LEU A 82 -4.20 0.12 9.16
C LEU A 82 -3.31 -0.61 8.15
N TRP A 83 -2.86 -1.82 8.48
CA TRP A 83 -2.08 -2.62 7.54
C TRP A 83 -2.84 -2.91 6.25
N ALA A 84 -4.07 -3.41 6.36
CA ALA A 84 -4.89 -3.78 5.20
C ALA A 84 -5.20 -2.56 4.31
N LEU A 85 -5.60 -1.43 4.90
CA LEU A 85 -5.92 -0.21 4.15
C LEU A 85 -4.68 0.38 3.48
N CYS A 86 -3.52 0.38 4.14
CA CYS A 86 -2.26 0.77 3.53
C CYS A 86 -1.89 -0.16 2.36
N ALA A 87 -2.00 -1.49 2.54
CA ALA A 87 -1.71 -2.44 1.49
C ALA A 87 -2.63 -2.25 0.27
N LEU A 88 -3.93 -2.06 0.49
CA LEU A 88 -4.90 -1.75 -0.57
C LEU A 88 -4.57 -0.42 -1.27
N TYR A 89 -4.15 0.60 -0.53
CA TYR A 89 -3.77 1.88 -1.12
C TYR A 89 -2.55 1.72 -2.06
N PHE A 90 -1.48 1.09 -1.59
CA PHE A 90 -0.27 0.89 -2.41
C PHE A 90 -0.53 -0.04 -3.60
N ALA A 91 -1.35 -1.08 -3.44
CA ALA A 91 -1.76 -1.92 -4.55
C ALA A 91 -2.51 -1.11 -5.63
N SER A 92 -3.41 -0.19 -5.24
CA SER A 92 -4.07 0.73 -6.17
C SER A 92 -3.07 1.52 -7.00
N SER A 93 -2.03 2.07 -6.36
CA SER A 93 -0.97 2.84 -7.03
C SER A 93 -0.17 1.99 -8.01
N VAL A 94 0.16 0.74 -7.64
CA VAL A 94 0.85 -0.20 -8.53
C VAL A 94 0.00 -0.52 -9.77
N PHE A 95 -1.29 -0.83 -9.61
CA PHE A 95 -2.20 -1.07 -10.74
C PHE A 95 -2.28 0.15 -11.66
N TYR A 96 -2.39 1.35 -11.11
CA TYR A 96 -2.45 2.58 -11.89
C TYR A 96 -1.15 2.82 -12.68
N VAL A 97 0.01 2.74 -12.03
CA VAL A 97 1.31 2.97 -12.68
C VAL A 97 1.54 1.95 -13.80
N LYS A 98 1.26 0.68 -13.56
CA LYS A 98 1.34 -0.36 -14.58
C LYS A 98 0.42 -0.08 -15.75
N LEU A 99 -0.84 0.27 -15.48
CA LEU A 99 -1.79 0.62 -16.52
C LEU A 99 -1.26 1.77 -17.41
N ARG A 100 -0.65 2.78 -16.78
CA ARG A 100 -0.02 3.91 -17.48
C ARG A 100 1.17 3.47 -18.34
N VAL A 101 2.05 2.64 -17.81
CA VAL A 101 3.23 2.13 -18.52
C VAL A 101 2.83 1.25 -19.72
N TYR A 102 1.85 0.37 -19.52
CA TYR A 102 1.36 -0.49 -20.62
C TYR A 102 0.63 0.31 -21.70
N ALA A 103 -0.01 1.42 -21.36
CA ALA A 103 -0.68 2.29 -22.32
C ALA A 103 0.29 2.96 -23.32
N LEU A 104 1.56 3.10 -22.96
CA LEU A 104 2.59 3.70 -23.82
C LEU A 104 3.16 2.74 -24.89
N ASN A 105 2.93 1.44 -24.76
CA ASN A 105 3.53 0.47 -25.66
C ASN A 105 2.48 -0.13 -26.60
N PRO A 106 2.35 0.40 -27.86
CA PRO A 106 1.37 -0.08 -28.82
C PRO A 106 1.53 -1.56 -29.20
N ARG A 107 2.78 -2.08 -29.10
CA ARG A 107 3.10 -3.47 -29.47
C ARG A 107 2.60 -4.50 -28.44
N ARG A 108 2.12 -4.07 -27.27
CA ARG A 108 1.65 -4.94 -26.17
C ARG A 108 0.15 -4.80 -25.93
N GLU A 109 -0.65 -4.77 -26.97
CA GLU A 109 -2.09 -4.52 -26.86
C GLU A 109 -2.81 -5.53 -25.96
N GLN A 110 -2.48 -6.81 -26.07
CA GLN A 110 -3.07 -7.87 -25.22
C GLN A 110 -2.74 -7.63 -23.74
N ALA A 111 -1.48 -7.35 -23.41
CA ALA A 111 -1.07 -7.06 -22.03
C ALA A 111 -1.73 -5.78 -21.50
N ARG A 112 -1.90 -4.77 -22.37
CA ARG A 112 -2.64 -3.54 -22.05
C ARG A 112 -4.09 -3.83 -21.69
N ARG A 113 -4.80 -4.64 -22.49
CA ARG A 113 -6.19 -5.03 -22.23
C ARG A 113 -6.32 -5.83 -20.93
N GLN A 114 -5.40 -6.76 -20.66
CA GLN A 114 -5.38 -7.51 -19.41
C GLN A 114 -5.18 -6.60 -18.22
N MET A 115 -4.21 -5.67 -18.29
CA MET A 115 -3.95 -4.72 -17.22
C MET A 115 -5.11 -3.74 -17.00
N TRP A 116 -5.78 -3.31 -18.08
CA TRP A 116 -6.98 -2.50 -17.98
C TRP A 116 -8.10 -3.22 -17.20
N ARG A 117 -8.36 -4.50 -17.56
CA ARG A 117 -9.36 -5.33 -16.87
C ARG A 117 -8.97 -5.55 -15.39
N ALA A 118 -7.73 -5.91 -15.13
CA ALA A 118 -7.23 -6.13 -13.78
C ALA A 118 -7.34 -4.86 -12.91
N SER A 119 -6.95 -3.71 -13.47
CA SER A 119 -7.08 -2.43 -12.77
C SER A 119 -8.54 -2.05 -12.54
N ALA A 120 -9.41 -2.22 -13.54
CA ALA A 120 -10.84 -1.92 -13.41
C ALA A 120 -11.50 -2.81 -12.35
N SER A 121 -11.27 -4.13 -12.41
CA SER A 121 -11.81 -5.07 -11.43
C SER A 121 -11.32 -4.73 -10.02
N TYR A 122 -10.01 -4.52 -9.84
CA TYR A 122 -9.44 -4.19 -8.55
C TYR A 122 -10.11 -2.95 -7.94
N HIS A 123 -10.22 -1.86 -8.70
CA HIS A 123 -10.78 -0.62 -8.17
C HIS A 123 -12.30 -0.68 -7.96
N LEU A 124 -13.03 -1.49 -8.74
CA LEU A 124 -14.44 -1.76 -8.48
C LEU A 124 -14.63 -2.56 -7.18
N PHE A 125 -13.85 -3.63 -6.98
CA PHE A 125 -13.88 -4.39 -5.73
C PHE A 125 -13.45 -3.55 -4.53
N LEU A 126 -12.43 -2.71 -4.69
CA LEU A 126 -11.99 -1.78 -3.65
C LEU A 126 -13.11 -0.80 -3.27
N LEU A 127 -13.75 -0.18 -4.25
CA LEU A 127 -14.88 0.75 -4.02
C LEU A 127 -16.05 0.05 -3.34
N ALA A 128 -16.44 -1.13 -3.84
CA ALA A 128 -17.54 -1.91 -3.26
C ALA A 128 -17.22 -2.39 -1.84
N GLY A 129 -16.00 -2.88 -1.61
CA GLY A 129 -15.56 -3.34 -0.29
C GLY A 129 -15.51 -2.22 0.73
N LEU A 130 -14.92 -1.08 0.39
CA LEU A 130 -14.88 0.10 1.28
C LEU A 130 -16.29 0.64 1.55
N GLY A 131 -17.15 0.68 0.52
CA GLY A 131 -18.54 1.08 0.66
C GLY A 131 -19.32 0.15 1.58
N ALA A 132 -19.16 -1.17 1.44
CA ALA A 132 -19.81 -2.16 2.29
C ALA A 132 -19.33 -2.06 3.76
N LEU A 133 -18.02 -1.90 3.98
CA LEU A 133 -17.47 -1.73 5.34
C LEU A 133 -17.96 -0.45 6.02
N ALA A 134 -18.10 0.63 5.26
CA ALA A 134 -18.68 1.87 5.78
C ALA A 134 -20.19 1.73 6.03
N ALA A 135 -20.94 1.08 5.13
CA ALA A 135 -22.38 0.88 5.28
C ALA A 135 -22.73 -0.05 6.46
N THR A 136 -21.85 -1.02 6.78
CA THR A 136 -22.01 -1.89 7.94
C THR A 136 -21.47 -1.28 9.25
N GLY A 137 -20.96 -0.05 9.22
CA GLY A 137 -20.41 0.63 10.40
C GLY A 137 -19.05 0.09 10.89
N GLN A 138 -18.42 -0.79 10.11
CA GLN A 138 -17.10 -1.35 10.47
C GLN A 138 -15.96 -0.34 10.27
N LEU A 139 -16.15 0.59 9.35
CA LEU A 139 -15.23 1.69 9.11
C LEU A 139 -16.00 3.01 9.04
N SER A 140 -15.39 4.08 9.55
CA SER A 140 -15.90 5.44 9.36
C SER A 140 -15.94 5.80 7.85
N LEU A 141 -16.88 6.66 7.45
CA LEU A 141 -16.96 7.22 6.09
C LEU A 141 -15.69 7.94 5.64
N LEU A 142 -14.83 8.32 6.57
CA LEU A 142 -13.52 8.91 6.26
C LEU A 142 -12.59 7.91 5.58
N ALA A 143 -12.73 6.60 5.83
CA ALA A 143 -11.89 5.59 5.19
C ALA A 143 -12.14 5.52 3.67
N PRO A 144 -13.36 5.38 3.13
CA PRO A 144 -13.62 5.51 1.70
C PRO A 144 -13.15 6.85 1.12
N LEU A 145 -13.31 7.96 1.85
CA LEU A 145 -12.83 9.28 1.41
C LEU A 145 -11.31 9.34 1.25
N ALA A 146 -10.55 8.61 2.09
CA ALA A 146 -9.11 8.50 1.94
C ALA A 146 -8.70 7.91 0.57
N PHE A 147 -9.54 7.04 0.00
CA PHE A 147 -9.30 6.43 -1.30
C PHE A 147 -9.90 7.21 -2.48
N ALA A 148 -10.74 8.20 -2.23
CA ALA A 148 -11.44 8.95 -3.28
C ALA A 148 -10.49 9.53 -4.35
N PRO A 149 -9.33 10.15 -4.02
CA PRO A 149 -8.42 10.69 -5.01
C PRO A 149 -7.84 9.63 -5.95
N VAL A 150 -7.41 8.48 -5.42
CA VAL A 150 -6.82 7.40 -6.22
C VAL A 150 -7.86 6.67 -7.07
N LEU A 151 -9.08 6.51 -6.55
CA LEU A 151 -10.22 5.96 -7.29
C LEU A 151 -10.61 6.90 -8.45
N ALA A 152 -10.82 8.18 -8.16
CA ALA A 152 -11.19 9.18 -9.17
C ALA A 152 -10.14 9.26 -10.29
N ARG A 153 -8.86 9.31 -9.94
CA ARG A 153 -7.75 9.29 -10.90
C ARG A 153 -7.77 8.06 -11.79
N THR A 154 -7.95 6.88 -11.19
CA THR A 154 -7.91 5.63 -11.95
C THR A 154 -9.10 5.50 -12.87
N PHE A 155 -10.32 5.77 -12.39
CA PHE A 155 -11.52 5.75 -13.23
C PHE A 155 -11.43 6.79 -14.35
N TRP A 156 -10.95 8.00 -14.07
CA TRP A 156 -10.72 9.00 -15.11
C TRP A 156 -9.82 8.47 -16.23
N PHE A 157 -8.73 7.79 -15.87
CA PHE A 157 -7.80 7.25 -16.84
C PHE A 157 -8.36 6.03 -17.61
N LEU A 158 -9.19 5.21 -16.97
CA LEU A 158 -9.84 4.08 -17.63
C LEU A 158 -10.79 4.53 -18.74
N PHE A 159 -11.45 5.67 -18.58
CA PHE A 159 -12.40 6.23 -19.57
C PHE A 159 -11.76 7.19 -20.57
N LYS A 160 -10.71 7.89 -20.17
CA LYS A 160 -9.98 8.83 -21.02
C LYS A 160 -8.49 8.47 -21.03
N PRO A 161 -8.06 7.53 -21.89
CA PRO A 161 -6.65 7.20 -22.00
C PRO A 161 -5.87 8.47 -22.37
N ALA A 162 -5.05 8.92 -21.44
CA ALA A 162 -4.32 10.16 -21.55
C ALA A 162 -3.16 10.04 -22.53
N GLY A 163 -2.87 11.14 -23.21
CA GLY A 163 -1.68 11.33 -24.02
C GLY A 163 -0.37 11.18 -23.23
N GLN A 164 0.65 11.92 -23.60
CA GLN A 164 2.03 11.77 -23.12
C GLN A 164 2.18 11.56 -21.62
N LEU A 165 2.99 10.57 -21.25
CA LEU A 165 3.32 10.22 -19.87
C LEU A 165 4.50 11.07 -19.38
N SER A 166 4.28 11.87 -18.37
CA SER A 166 5.37 12.45 -17.58
C SER A 166 5.53 11.67 -16.29
N LEU A 167 6.54 10.81 -16.19
CA LEU A 167 6.83 10.02 -14.98
C LEU A 167 7.03 10.93 -13.76
N LYS A 168 7.66 12.10 -13.96
CA LYS A 168 7.84 13.09 -12.89
C LYS A 168 6.50 13.59 -12.35
N ARG A 169 5.54 13.90 -13.22
CA ARG A 169 4.20 14.34 -12.78
C ARG A 169 3.46 13.23 -12.03
N ILE A 170 3.57 11.98 -12.50
CA ILE A 170 2.97 10.85 -11.79
C ILE A 170 3.57 10.75 -10.38
N GLY A 171 4.91 10.77 -10.26
CA GLY A 171 5.56 10.67 -8.94
C GLY A 171 5.12 11.77 -7.98
N VAL A 172 5.04 13.04 -8.43
CA VAL A 172 4.56 14.15 -7.60
C VAL A 172 3.10 13.95 -7.18
N LEU A 173 2.23 13.53 -8.10
CA LEU A 173 0.83 13.28 -7.79
C LEU A 173 0.68 12.11 -6.79
N GLU A 174 1.49 11.04 -6.92
CA GLU A 174 1.49 9.93 -5.95
C GLU A 174 1.85 10.42 -4.54
N ILE A 175 2.82 11.32 -4.41
CA ILE A 175 3.17 11.91 -3.11
C ILE A 175 1.99 12.69 -2.54
N ILE A 176 1.34 13.54 -3.34
CA ILE A 176 0.17 14.32 -2.90
C ILE A 176 -0.95 13.39 -2.44
N TYR A 177 -1.28 12.36 -3.23
CA TYR A 177 -2.32 11.40 -2.87
C TYR A 177 -1.96 10.60 -1.62
N SER A 178 -0.68 10.26 -1.42
CA SER A 178 -0.23 9.57 -0.20
C SER A 178 -0.39 10.45 1.04
N VAL A 179 -0.12 11.76 0.93
CA VAL A 179 -0.34 12.69 2.03
C VAL A 179 -1.83 12.84 2.35
N VAL A 180 -2.68 12.97 1.31
CA VAL A 180 -4.14 13.00 1.51
C VAL A 180 -4.64 11.73 2.16
N PHE A 181 -4.20 10.56 1.66
CA PHE A 181 -4.54 9.27 2.25
C PHE A 181 -4.13 9.21 3.73
N LEU A 182 -2.89 9.59 4.05
CA LEU A 182 -2.37 9.59 5.43
C LEU A 182 -3.23 10.45 6.36
N VAL A 183 -3.61 11.65 5.93
CA VAL A 183 -4.46 12.55 6.73
C VAL A 183 -5.81 11.91 7.00
N PHE A 184 -6.51 11.45 5.97
CA PHE A 184 -7.85 10.87 6.13
C PHE A 184 -7.84 9.58 6.92
N ILE A 185 -6.85 8.69 6.69
CA ILE A 185 -6.76 7.43 7.43
C ILE A 185 -6.45 7.67 8.91
N THR A 186 -5.59 8.66 9.22
CA THR A 186 -5.32 9.05 10.60
C THR A 186 -6.58 9.58 11.29
N LEU A 187 -7.35 10.43 10.60
CA LEU A 187 -8.61 10.94 11.12
C LEU A 187 -9.66 9.82 11.31
N THR A 188 -9.70 8.84 10.41
CA THR A 188 -10.58 7.67 10.52
C THR A 188 -10.46 6.98 11.88
N PHE A 189 -9.23 6.75 12.34
CA PHE A 189 -8.98 6.00 13.58
C PHE A 189 -8.79 6.89 14.82
N ARG A 190 -8.73 8.20 14.64
CA ARG A 190 -8.65 9.15 15.76
C ARG A 190 -10.00 9.64 16.23
N LEU A 191 -11.00 9.61 15.33
CA LEU A 191 -12.36 10.09 15.59
C LEU A 191 -13.37 8.94 15.77
N ALA A 192 -12.94 7.68 15.58
CA ALA A 192 -13.70 6.48 15.87
C ALA A 192 -13.45 6.04 17.31
#